data_a4aa16ef8302ec17ca196e6fd9421c91
#
_entry.id   a4aa16ef8302ec17ca196e6fd9421c91
#
_cell.length_a   1.000
_cell.length_b   1.000
_cell.length_c   1.000
_cell.angle_alpha   90.00
_cell.angle_beta   90.00
_cell.angle_gamma   90.00
#
_symmetry.space_group_name_H-M   'P 1'
#
loop_
_entity.id
_entity.type
_entity.pdbx_description
1 polymer ?
#
loop_
_entity_poly.entity_id
_entity_poly.type
_entity_poly.pdbx_seq_one_letter_code
_entity_poly.pdbx_strand_id
1 'polypeptide(L)'
;MFDSLAKNKIVADKSFNRWMVPPAALMIHLSIGMIYGFSIFWPELTKLVGTECGPDVSFFERIFITSCDWMRSDVVWTFAIAIVFLGLAAALFGHWLEKAGPRKAGVAAAIFWGGGLMVTSLGVSLHQLWLIWLGAGVIGGIGLGLGYISPVSTLIKWFPDRRGLATGMAIMGFGGGAMIGMPLGDYLIKANGVGETFFIMGLIYLIAMTIGAFGYRVPAEGWKPEGWNPVAKKTNNMISSSHVHVSNAHKTPQFWLLWGVLCLNVSAGIGVLSVAKPMFQEIAASSFDPLIIGAIATGFGALLSLANIIGRIFWASSSDFLGRKLTYAIFFSLGTALYLAAPWAGINQYIATFVLITLVILTMYGGGFATIPAYLADIFGTQHVGAIHGRLLTAWSLAGIVG
;
A
#
# COMPACT_ATOMS: atom_id res chain seq x y z
N MET A 1 -29.10 7.34 6.65
CA MET A 1 -27.81 6.64 6.41
C MET A 1 -26.64 7.59 6.29
N PHE A 2 -26.70 8.70 5.54
CA PHE A 2 -25.57 9.63 5.38
C PHE A 2 -25.21 10.42 6.64
N ASP A 3 -26.16 10.66 7.54
CA ASP A 3 -25.93 11.40 8.79
C ASP A 3 -24.99 10.64 9.76
N SER A 4 -25.08 9.30 9.79
CA SER A 4 -24.19 8.44 10.61
C SER A 4 -22.72 8.44 10.17
N LEU A 5 -22.42 8.96 8.97
CA LEU A 5 -21.06 9.08 8.43
C LEU A 5 -20.40 10.41 8.83
N ALA A 6 -21.15 11.36 9.37
CA ALA A 6 -20.65 12.68 9.72
C ALA A 6 -19.64 12.61 10.87
N LYS A 7 -18.58 13.43 10.81
CA LYS A 7 -17.49 13.44 11.79
C LYS A 7 -17.98 13.70 13.22
N ASN A 8 -18.95 14.59 13.41
CA ASN A 8 -19.53 14.92 14.70
C ASN A 8 -20.32 13.77 15.33
N LYS A 9 -20.81 12.81 14.53
CA LYS A 9 -21.53 11.61 14.99
C LYS A 9 -20.61 10.46 15.43
N ILE A 10 -19.32 10.59 15.19
CA ILE A 10 -18.33 9.55 15.50
C ILE A 10 -17.32 9.99 16.55
N VAL A 11 -17.58 11.12 17.21
CA VAL A 11 -16.80 11.56 18.38
C VAL A 11 -17.01 10.54 19.50
N ALA A 12 -15.92 10.02 20.03
CA ALA A 12 -15.95 9.00 21.06
C ALA A 12 -16.30 9.61 22.44
N ASP A 13 -16.99 8.84 23.25
CA ASP A 13 -17.21 9.15 24.66
C ASP A 13 -15.89 9.07 25.45
N LYS A 14 -15.83 9.71 26.61
CA LYS A 14 -14.63 9.73 27.47
C LYS A 14 -14.15 8.34 27.91
N SER A 15 -15.08 7.37 28.03
CA SER A 15 -14.82 5.98 28.41
C SER A 15 -14.39 5.08 27.24
N PHE A 16 -14.33 5.60 26.01
CA PHE A 16 -14.02 4.79 24.84
C PHE A 16 -12.59 4.26 24.86
N ASN A 17 -12.47 2.94 24.69
CA ASN A 17 -11.17 2.30 24.63
C ASN A 17 -10.53 2.53 23.22
N ARG A 18 -9.48 3.36 23.16
CA ARG A 18 -8.76 3.70 21.93
C ARG A 18 -8.21 2.47 21.17
N TRP A 19 -7.97 1.35 21.88
CA TRP A 19 -7.47 0.12 21.26
C TRP A 19 -8.48 -0.60 20.36
N MET A 20 -9.74 -0.16 20.37
CA MET A 20 -10.75 -0.63 19.42
C MET A 20 -10.60 -0.03 18.02
N VAL A 21 -9.81 1.05 17.85
CA VAL A 21 -9.62 1.70 16.55
C VAL A 21 -8.61 0.97 15.65
N PRO A 22 -7.47 0.44 16.15
CA PRO A 22 -6.53 -0.33 15.34
C PRO A 22 -7.14 -1.50 14.55
N PRO A 23 -7.99 -2.39 15.13
CA PRO A 23 -8.65 -3.45 14.36
C PRO A 23 -9.50 -2.92 13.19
N ALA A 24 -10.24 -1.83 13.41
CA ALA A 24 -11.04 -1.19 12.37
C ALA A 24 -10.16 -0.64 11.23
N ALA A 25 -9.05 -0.01 11.57
CA ALA A 25 -8.05 0.48 10.64
C ALA A 25 -7.39 -0.67 9.85
N LEU A 26 -7.11 -1.79 10.55
CA LEU A 26 -6.48 -2.97 9.97
C LEU A 26 -7.38 -3.63 8.91
N MET A 27 -8.68 -3.70 9.12
CA MET A 27 -9.62 -4.24 8.12
C MET A 27 -9.54 -3.49 6.79
N ILE A 28 -9.45 -2.15 6.83
CA ILE A 28 -9.32 -1.33 5.63
C ILE A 28 -7.94 -1.56 4.99
N HIS A 29 -6.88 -1.49 5.76
CA HIS A 29 -5.52 -1.59 5.25
C HIS A 29 -5.17 -2.98 4.71
N LEU A 30 -5.65 -4.07 5.32
CA LEU A 30 -5.50 -5.42 4.77
C LEU A 30 -6.22 -5.58 3.42
N SER A 31 -7.41 -4.99 3.28
CA SER A 31 -8.17 -5.05 2.04
C SER A 31 -7.46 -4.32 0.89
N ILE A 32 -7.02 -3.08 1.13
CA ILE A 32 -6.31 -2.30 0.09
C ILE A 32 -4.88 -2.79 -0.13
N GLY A 33 -4.26 -3.45 0.84
CA GLY A 33 -2.93 -4.04 0.74
C GLY A 33 -2.84 -5.20 -0.23
N MET A 34 -3.98 -5.76 -0.69
CA MET A 34 -4.00 -6.75 -1.76
C MET A 34 -3.38 -6.25 -3.06
N ILE A 35 -3.30 -4.95 -3.30
CA ILE A 35 -2.60 -4.40 -4.46
C ILE A 35 -1.18 -4.96 -4.59
N TYR A 36 -0.47 -5.22 -3.49
CA TYR A 36 0.86 -5.84 -3.50
C TYR A 36 0.88 -7.31 -3.93
N GLY A 37 -0.28 -7.95 -3.97
CA GLY A 37 -0.46 -9.32 -4.45
C GLY A 37 -0.95 -9.42 -5.88
N PHE A 38 -1.09 -8.32 -6.61
CA PHE A 38 -1.67 -8.33 -7.97
C PHE A 38 -0.91 -9.19 -8.97
N SER A 39 0.36 -9.48 -8.69
CA SER A 39 1.17 -10.36 -9.55
C SER A 39 0.59 -11.77 -9.75
N ILE A 40 -0.35 -12.22 -8.90
CA ILE A 40 -1.04 -13.50 -9.10
C ILE A 40 -1.96 -13.51 -10.31
N PHE A 41 -2.46 -12.35 -10.73
CA PHE A 41 -3.40 -12.22 -11.83
C PHE A 41 -2.73 -12.17 -13.21
N TRP A 42 -1.45 -11.77 -13.28
CA TRP A 42 -0.78 -11.57 -14.57
C TRP A 42 -0.70 -12.82 -15.43
N PRO A 43 -0.31 -14.01 -14.91
CA PRO A 43 -0.26 -15.22 -15.72
C PRO A 43 -1.62 -15.62 -16.31
N GLU A 44 -2.71 -15.36 -15.60
CA GLU A 44 -4.05 -15.71 -16.03
C GLU A 44 -4.63 -14.69 -17.03
N LEU A 45 -4.37 -13.39 -16.81
CA LEU A 45 -4.81 -12.34 -17.72
C LEU A 45 -4.13 -12.39 -19.10
N THR A 46 -2.93 -12.97 -19.17
CA THR A 46 -2.17 -13.11 -20.43
C THR A 46 -2.48 -14.40 -21.19
N LYS A 47 -3.55 -15.14 -20.82
CA LYS A 47 -3.93 -16.42 -21.45
C LYS A 47 -5.45 -16.60 -21.59
N LEU A 48 -6.19 -15.50 -21.62
CA LEU A 48 -7.65 -15.55 -21.61
C LEU A 48 -8.24 -16.06 -22.92
N VAL A 49 -7.63 -15.72 -24.06
CA VAL A 49 -8.08 -16.10 -25.41
C VAL A 49 -7.32 -17.33 -25.91
N GLY A 50 -6.06 -17.51 -25.47
CA GLY A 50 -5.19 -18.61 -25.89
C GLY A 50 -4.53 -18.36 -27.26
N THR A 51 -4.56 -17.12 -27.76
CA THR A 51 -3.93 -16.72 -29.03
C THR A 51 -3.09 -15.48 -28.80
N GLU A 52 -1.79 -15.57 -29.05
CA GLU A 52 -0.90 -14.40 -28.90
C GLU A 52 -1.18 -13.36 -30.00
N CYS A 53 -1.07 -12.08 -29.64
CA CYS A 53 -1.16 -11.00 -30.60
C CYS A 53 0.05 -11.05 -31.56
N GLY A 54 -0.22 -10.84 -32.87
CA GLY A 54 0.85 -10.76 -33.87
C GLY A 54 1.80 -9.57 -33.61
N PRO A 55 3.02 -9.63 -34.19
CA PRO A 55 4.03 -8.59 -33.99
C PRO A 55 3.60 -7.21 -34.56
N ASP A 56 2.66 -7.19 -35.45
CA ASP A 56 2.16 -5.97 -36.11
C ASP A 56 1.11 -5.23 -35.28
N VAL A 57 0.62 -5.85 -34.21
CA VAL A 57 -0.39 -5.22 -33.33
C VAL A 57 0.27 -4.23 -32.39
N SER A 58 -0.01 -2.94 -32.59
CA SER A 58 0.54 -1.86 -31.77
C SER A 58 0.03 -1.90 -30.33
N PHE A 59 0.77 -1.24 -29.40
CA PHE A 59 0.35 -1.10 -28.02
C PHE A 59 -1.06 -0.47 -27.88
N PHE A 60 -1.37 0.55 -28.69
CA PHE A 60 -2.69 1.22 -28.62
C PHE A 60 -3.82 0.34 -29.13
N GLU A 61 -3.57 -0.50 -30.13
CA GLU A 61 -4.55 -1.46 -30.61
C GLU A 61 -4.84 -2.53 -29.57
N ARG A 62 -3.81 -3.03 -28.85
CA ARG A 62 -3.99 -4.02 -27.78
C ARG A 62 -4.87 -3.56 -26.64
N ILE A 63 -5.02 -2.26 -26.41
CA ILE A 63 -5.92 -1.72 -25.37
C ILE A 63 -7.39 -2.08 -25.65
N PHE A 64 -7.76 -2.17 -26.92
CA PHE A 64 -9.14 -2.38 -27.38
C PHE A 64 -9.38 -3.72 -28.08
N ILE A 65 -8.32 -4.47 -28.38
CA ILE A 65 -8.42 -5.72 -29.11
C ILE A 65 -9.03 -6.81 -28.23
N THR A 66 -9.87 -7.66 -28.86
CA THR A 66 -10.58 -8.75 -28.15
C THR A 66 -10.21 -10.13 -28.72
N SER A 67 -9.40 -10.19 -29.77
CA SER A 67 -9.11 -11.41 -30.53
C SER A 67 -7.83 -12.10 -30.15
N CYS A 68 -6.99 -11.49 -29.30
CA CYS A 68 -5.71 -12.06 -28.85
C CYS A 68 -5.39 -11.67 -27.43
N ASP A 69 -4.48 -12.41 -26.82
CA ASP A 69 -4.04 -12.24 -25.45
C ASP A 69 -3.19 -10.97 -25.26
N TRP A 70 -3.37 -10.30 -24.12
CA TRP A 70 -2.55 -9.16 -23.74
C TRP A 70 -1.13 -9.60 -23.36
N MET A 71 -0.15 -8.76 -23.65
CA MET A 71 1.20 -8.96 -23.15
C MET A 71 1.26 -8.70 -21.64
N ARG A 72 2.23 -9.32 -20.95
CA ARG A 72 2.46 -9.06 -19.52
C ARG A 72 2.72 -7.59 -19.25
N SER A 73 3.48 -6.90 -20.10
CA SER A 73 3.71 -5.46 -20.03
C SER A 73 2.41 -4.66 -20.00
N ASP A 74 1.41 -5.06 -20.76
CA ASP A 74 0.15 -4.34 -20.87
C ASP A 74 -0.68 -4.47 -19.59
N VAL A 75 -0.76 -5.68 -19.03
CA VAL A 75 -1.55 -5.91 -17.79
C VAL A 75 -0.88 -5.34 -16.54
N VAL A 76 0.45 -5.32 -16.47
CA VAL A 76 1.21 -4.76 -15.33
C VAL A 76 0.95 -3.25 -15.17
N TRP A 77 0.64 -2.52 -16.26
CA TRP A 77 0.23 -1.12 -16.17
C TRP A 77 -0.96 -0.88 -15.25
N THR A 78 -1.84 -1.86 -15.05
CA THR A 78 -2.92 -1.79 -14.06
C THR A 78 -2.41 -1.45 -12.66
N PHE A 79 -1.31 -2.09 -12.25
CA PHE A 79 -0.66 -1.85 -10.97
C PHE A 79 -0.03 -0.45 -10.92
N ALA A 80 0.73 -0.05 -11.94
CA ALA A 80 1.36 1.27 -12.00
C ALA A 80 0.31 2.40 -11.94
N ILE A 81 -0.78 2.29 -12.72
CA ILE A 81 -1.90 3.24 -12.71
C ILE A 81 -2.53 3.30 -11.31
N ALA A 82 -2.76 2.15 -10.66
CA ALA A 82 -3.33 2.11 -9.32
C ALA A 82 -2.46 2.86 -8.29
N ILE A 83 -1.15 2.71 -8.35
CA ILE A 83 -0.22 3.41 -7.46
C ILE A 83 -0.16 4.91 -7.78
N VAL A 84 -0.22 5.29 -9.05
CA VAL A 84 -0.32 6.72 -9.44
C VAL A 84 -1.56 7.35 -8.83
N PHE A 85 -2.73 6.73 -9.03
CA PHE A 85 -4.00 7.27 -8.52
C PHE A 85 -4.11 7.17 -7.00
N LEU A 86 -3.44 6.21 -6.35
CA LEU A 86 -3.30 6.15 -4.90
C LEU A 86 -2.66 7.43 -4.34
N GLY A 87 -1.49 7.79 -4.85
CA GLY A 87 -0.79 8.99 -4.35
C GLY A 87 -1.51 10.28 -4.71
N LEU A 88 -2.07 10.39 -5.92
CA LEU A 88 -2.87 11.55 -6.33
C LEU A 88 -4.11 11.71 -5.45
N ALA A 89 -4.87 10.64 -5.21
CA ALA A 89 -6.04 10.67 -4.35
C ALA A 89 -5.69 11.03 -2.91
N ALA A 90 -4.62 10.45 -2.35
CA ALA A 90 -4.12 10.80 -1.02
C ALA A 90 -3.77 12.30 -0.92
N ALA A 91 -3.11 12.86 -1.93
CA ALA A 91 -2.73 14.26 -1.98
C ALA A 91 -3.94 15.21 -2.08
N LEU A 92 -4.90 14.88 -2.94
CA LEU A 92 -6.08 15.72 -3.20
C LEU A 92 -7.11 15.62 -2.07
N PHE A 93 -7.39 14.41 -1.58
CA PHE A 93 -8.42 14.18 -0.58
C PHE A 93 -7.95 14.26 0.87
N GLY A 94 -6.66 14.46 1.13
CA GLY A 94 -6.14 14.58 2.51
C GLY A 94 -6.80 15.72 3.30
N HIS A 95 -6.99 16.87 2.68
CA HIS A 95 -7.69 18.00 3.31
C HIS A 95 -9.20 17.74 3.50
N TRP A 96 -9.84 17.10 2.51
CA TRP A 96 -11.24 16.69 2.62
C TRP A 96 -11.46 15.69 3.76
N LEU A 97 -10.56 14.72 3.94
CA LEU A 97 -10.60 13.76 5.04
C LEU A 97 -10.66 14.44 6.42
N GLU A 98 -9.87 15.49 6.63
CA GLU A 98 -9.84 16.21 7.90
C GLU A 98 -11.20 16.84 8.24
N LYS A 99 -11.95 17.27 7.24
CA LYS A 99 -13.30 17.84 7.38
C LYS A 99 -14.39 16.76 7.44
N ALA A 100 -14.36 15.83 6.51
CA ALA A 100 -15.39 14.79 6.33
C ALA A 100 -15.35 13.70 7.41
N GLY A 101 -14.17 13.45 7.97
CA GLY A 101 -13.92 12.42 8.97
C GLY A 101 -13.56 11.06 8.38
N PRO A 102 -12.92 10.19 9.20
CA PRO A 102 -12.33 8.94 8.72
C PRO A 102 -13.38 7.90 8.30
N ARG A 103 -14.56 7.88 8.93
CA ARG A 103 -15.62 6.94 8.56
C ARG A 103 -16.12 7.18 7.14
N LYS A 104 -16.41 8.44 6.80
CA LYS A 104 -16.87 8.81 5.45
C LYS A 104 -15.81 8.50 4.40
N ALA A 105 -14.54 8.78 4.70
CA ALA A 105 -13.43 8.45 3.82
C ALA A 105 -13.23 6.94 3.66
N GLY A 106 -13.38 6.16 4.74
CA GLY A 106 -13.28 4.70 4.70
C GLY A 106 -14.40 4.05 3.88
N VAL A 107 -15.65 4.55 3.99
CA VAL A 107 -16.78 4.06 3.16
C VAL A 107 -16.56 4.43 1.68
N ALA A 108 -16.10 5.66 1.39
CA ALA A 108 -15.75 6.03 0.02
C ALA A 108 -14.63 5.13 -0.53
N ALA A 109 -13.58 4.87 0.26
CA ALA A 109 -12.51 3.94 -0.12
C ALA A 109 -13.05 2.54 -0.43
N ALA A 110 -13.98 2.02 0.39
CA ALA A 110 -14.60 0.72 0.17
C ALA A 110 -15.36 0.66 -1.17
N ILE A 111 -16.13 1.69 -1.48
CA ILE A 111 -16.88 1.79 -2.74
C ILE A 111 -15.93 1.87 -3.94
N PHE A 112 -14.89 2.70 -3.86
CA PHE A 112 -13.94 2.86 -4.96
C PHE A 112 -13.07 1.61 -5.15
N TRP A 113 -12.54 1.01 -4.08
CA TRP A 113 -11.70 -0.18 -4.19
C TRP A 113 -12.51 -1.41 -4.61
N GLY A 114 -13.59 -1.75 -3.88
CA GLY A 114 -14.43 -2.88 -4.20
C GLY A 114 -15.14 -2.73 -5.55
N GLY A 115 -15.71 -1.56 -5.83
CA GLY A 115 -16.34 -1.24 -7.11
C GLY A 115 -15.35 -1.25 -8.27
N GLY A 116 -14.12 -0.75 -8.06
CA GLY A 116 -13.05 -0.82 -9.05
C GLY A 116 -12.71 -2.25 -9.46
N LEU A 117 -12.62 -3.18 -8.49
CA LEU A 117 -12.41 -4.60 -8.78
C LEU A 117 -13.60 -5.23 -9.53
N MET A 118 -14.83 -4.83 -9.22
CA MET A 118 -16.02 -5.29 -9.97
C MET A 118 -16.02 -4.79 -11.42
N VAL A 119 -15.59 -3.53 -11.65
CA VAL A 119 -15.38 -3.01 -13.02
C VAL A 119 -14.25 -3.78 -13.72
N THR A 120 -13.21 -4.16 -13.02
CA THR A 120 -12.14 -5.00 -13.55
C THR A 120 -12.66 -6.37 -13.99
N SER A 121 -13.52 -7.00 -13.18
CA SER A 121 -14.21 -8.24 -13.55
C SER A 121 -14.96 -8.12 -14.88
N LEU A 122 -15.70 -7.02 -15.05
CA LEU A 122 -16.36 -6.73 -16.32
C LEU A 122 -15.36 -6.58 -17.47
N GLY A 123 -14.24 -5.90 -17.23
CA GLY A 123 -13.14 -5.74 -18.19
C GLY A 123 -12.55 -7.08 -18.65
N VAL A 124 -12.39 -8.01 -17.72
CA VAL A 124 -11.95 -9.39 -18.02
C VAL A 124 -12.99 -10.12 -18.85
N SER A 125 -14.27 -10.07 -18.44
CA SER A 125 -15.37 -10.78 -19.12
C SER A 125 -15.62 -10.27 -20.56
N LEU A 126 -15.39 -8.98 -20.79
CA LEU A 126 -15.50 -8.36 -22.11
C LEU A 126 -14.18 -8.35 -22.90
N HIS A 127 -13.13 -8.88 -22.34
CA HIS A 127 -11.76 -8.80 -22.86
C HIS A 127 -11.36 -7.37 -23.26
N GLN A 128 -11.56 -6.40 -22.35
CA GLN A 128 -11.28 -4.97 -22.56
C GLN A 128 -10.23 -4.46 -21.58
N LEU A 129 -8.98 -4.30 -22.04
CA LEU A 129 -7.87 -3.89 -21.17
C LEU A 129 -8.08 -2.50 -20.54
N TRP A 130 -8.65 -1.56 -21.29
CA TRP A 130 -8.95 -0.22 -20.77
C TRP A 130 -9.93 -0.23 -19.58
N LEU A 131 -10.86 -1.19 -19.54
CA LEU A 131 -11.76 -1.37 -18.39
C LEU A 131 -11.03 -1.90 -17.17
N ILE A 132 -10.02 -2.76 -17.35
CA ILE A 132 -9.16 -3.25 -16.27
C ILE A 132 -8.35 -2.07 -15.70
N TRP A 133 -7.77 -1.24 -16.55
CA TRP A 133 -7.04 -0.04 -16.14
C TRP A 133 -7.94 0.99 -15.47
N LEU A 134 -9.16 1.20 -15.97
CA LEU A 134 -10.14 2.07 -15.34
C LEU A 134 -10.58 1.50 -13.97
N GLY A 135 -10.90 0.20 -13.92
CA GLY A 135 -11.42 -0.47 -12.73
C GLY A 135 -10.39 -0.51 -11.59
N ALA A 136 -9.44 -1.43 -11.66
CA ALA A 136 -8.43 -1.61 -10.62
C ALA A 136 -7.40 -0.47 -10.60
N GLY A 137 -7.06 0.07 -11.78
CA GLY A 137 -6.07 1.16 -11.90
C GLY A 137 -6.62 2.49 -11.37
N VAL A 138 -7.57 3.11 -12.06
CA VAL A 138 -8.04 4.47 -11.72
C VAL A 138 -8.98 4.46 -10.54
N ILE A 139 -10.12 3.77 -10.66
CA ILE A 139 -11.16 3.74 -9.63
C ILE A 139 -10.61 3.08 -8.37
N GLY A 140 -10.00 1.91 -8.50
CA GLY A 140 -9.34 1.21 -7.41
C GLY A 140 -8.24 2.03 -6.77
N GLY A 141 -7.39 2.69 -7.56
CA GLY A 141 -6.32 3.57 -7.09
C GLY A 141 -6.82 4.74 -6.22
N ILE A 142 -7.95 5.35 -6.59
CA ILE A 142 -8.62 6.36 -5.74
C ILE A 142 -9.04 5.73 -4.41
N GLY A 143 -9.63 4.53 -4.45
CA GLY A 143 -9.98 3.76 -3.26
C GLY A 143 -8.80 3.45 -2.37
N LEU A 144 -7.66 3.05 -2.97
CA LEU A 144 -6.39 2.83 -2.26
C LEU A 144 -5.92 4.08 -1.53
N GLY A 145 -5.92 5.25 -2.20
CA GLY A 145 -5.47 6.50 -1.61
C GLY A 145 -6.32 6.96 -0.42
N LEU A 146 -7.64 6.96 -0.56
CA LEU A 146 -8.58 7.26 0.52
C LEU A 146 -8.47 6.26 1.68
N GLY A 147 -8.37 4.96 1.35
CA GLY A 147 -8.21 3.88 2.30
C GLY A 147 -6.88 3.95 3.05
N TYR A 148 -5.81 4.46 2.43
CA TYR A 148 -4.51 4.60 3.06
C TYR A 148 -4.46 5.74 4.07
N ILE A 149 -4.93 6.93 3.70
CA ILE A 149 -4.82 8.12 4.57
C ILE A 149 -5.79 8.09 5.77
N SER A 150 -6.93 7.42 5.67
CA SER A 150 -7.95 7.43 6.73
C SER A 150 -7.51 6.72 8.02
N PRO A 151 -6.90 5.52 8.01
CA PRO A 151 -6.34 4.87 9.20
C PRO A 151 -5.18 5.65 9.80
N VAL A 152 -4.25 6.14 8.96
CA VAL A 152 -3.05 6.85 9.40
C VAL A 152 -3.44 8.13 10.17
N SER A 153 -4.30 8.97 9.58
CA SER A 153 -4.78 10.19 10.22
C SER A 153 -5.53 9.91 11.53
N THR A 154 -6.29 8.82 11.59
CA THR A 154 -7.09 8.47 12.77
C THR A 154 -6.22 7.97 13.92
N LEU A 155 -5.30 7.04 13.65
CA LEU A 155 -4.47 6.45 14.70
C LEU A 155 -3.46 7.43 15.29
N ILE A 156 -2.89 8.34 14.50
CA ILE A 156 -2.02 9.40 15.02
C ILE A 156 -2.75 10.27 16.06
N LYS A 157 -4.06 10.54 15.87
CA LYS A 157 -4.87 11.32 16.82
C LYS A 157 -5.17 10.57 18.11
N TRP A 158 -5.33 9.25 18.04
CA TRP A 158 -5.59 8.40 19.21
C TRP A 158 -4.34 8.06 20.02
N PHE A 159 -3.15 8.06 19.40
CA PHE A 159 -1.89 7.65 20.06
C PHE A 159 -0.80 8.73 19.96
N PRO A 160 -1.06 9.96 20.48
CA PRO A 160 -0.07 11.04 20.46
C PRO A 160 1.14 10.73 21.37
N ASP A 161 0.96 9.83 22.35
CA ASP A 161 1.97 9.33 23.28
C ASP A 161 2.93 8.29 22.66
N ARG A 162 2.52 7.61 21.59
CA ARG A 162 3.24 6.49 20.94
C ARG A 162 3.15 6.58 19.42
N ARG A 163 3.67 7.67 18.83
CA ARG A 163 3.51 7.98 17.40
C ARG A 163 4.09 6.91 16.48
N GLY A 164 5.28 6.40 16.75
CA GLY A 164 5.90 5.33 15.97
C GLY A 164 5.07 4.05 15.98
N LEU A 165 4.58 3.64 17.16
CA LEU A 165 3.66 2.51 17.27
C LEU A 165 2.36 2.76 16.49
N ALA A 166 1.79 3.97 16.59
CA ALA A 166 0.55 4.31 15.89
C ALA A 166 0.70 4.26 14.37
N THR A 167 1.78 4.81 13.83
CA THR A 167 2.06 4.75 12.39
C THR A 167 2.38 3.33 11.94
N GLY A 168 3.13 2.57 12.73
CA GLY A 168 3.39 1.15 12.47
C GLY A 168 2.11 0.33 12.41
N MET A 169 1.24 0.44 13.43
CA MET A 169 -0.07 -0.24 13.44
C MET A 169 -0.99 0.20 12.29
N ALA A 170 -0.99 1.50 11.97
CA ALA A 170 -1.79 2.02 10.87
C ALA A 170 -1.38 1.38 9.53
N ILE A 171 -0.08 1.29 9.29
CA ILE A 171 0.45 0.99 7.95
C ILE A 171 0.76 -0.50 7.79
N MET A 172 0.94 -1.27 8.89
CA MET A 172 1.28 -2.70 8.80
C MET A 172 0.24 -3.52 8.03
N GLY A 173 -1.05 -3.17 8.17
CA GLY A 173 -2.13 -3.86 7.46
C GLY A 173 -2.00 -3.77 5.95
N PHE A 174 -1.60 -2.60 5.44
CA PHE A 174 -1.34 -2.45 4.00
C PHE A 174 -0.20 -3.36 3.53
N GLY A 175 0.87 -3.47 4.33
CA GLY A 175 1.96 -4.42 4.04
C GLY A 175 1.52 -5.88 4.07
N GLY A 176 0.52 -6.20 4.89
CA GLY A 176 0.03 -7.56 5.11
C GLY A 176 -1.08 -8.04 4.17
N GLY A 177 -1.64 -7.14 3.37
CA GLY A 177 -2.80 -7.48 2.54
C GLY A 177 -2.55 -8.62 1.56
N ALA A 178 -1.38 -8.66 0.93
CA ALA A 178 -1.01 -9.71 0.00
C ALA A 178 -0.77 -11.07 0.69
N MET A 179 -0.37 -11.08 1.97
CA MET A 179 -0.17 -12.32 2.72
C MET A 179 -1.47 -13.15 2.82
N ILE A 180 -2.61 -12.47 2.94
CA ILE A 180 -3.94 -13.11 2.97
C ILE A 180 -4.53 -13.14 1.56
N GLY A 181 -4.39 -12.05 0.82
CA GLY A 181 -5.05 -11.85 -0.47
C GLY A 181 -4.50 -12.73 -1.58
N MET A 182 -3.19 -13.02 -1.60
CA MET A 182 -2.62 -13.90 -2.64
C MET A 182 -3.10 -15.35 -2.54
N PRO A 183 -3.04 -16.02 -1.37
CA PRO A 183 -3.59 -17.37 -1.24
C PRO A 183 -5.10 -17.43 -1.52
N LEU A 184 -5.86 -16.44 -1.04
CA LEU A 184 -7.29 -16.36 -1.32
C LEU A 184 -7.56 -16.18 -2.82
N GLY A 185 -6.85 -15.26 -3.48
CA GLY A 185 -6.98 -15.00 -4.91
C GLY A 185 -6.59 -16.21 -5.74
N ASP A 186 -5.49 -16.87 -5.42
CA ASP A 186 -5.04 -18.08 -6.13
C ASP A 186 -6.07 -19.23 -6.00
N TYR A 187 -6.67 -19.38 -4.81
CA TYR A 187 -7.76 -20.34 -4.60
C TYR A 187 -8.99 -19.98 -5.45
N LEU A 188 -9.41 -18.72 -5.43
CA LEU A 188 -10.59 -18.26 -6.18
C LEU A 188 -10.38 -18.36 -7.70
N ILE A 189 -9.19 -18.04 -8.20
CA ILE A 189 -8.83 -18.16 -9.61
C ILE A 189 -8.99 -19.61 -10.07
N LYS A 190 -8.49 -20.56 -9.30
CA LYS A 190 -8.61 -21.99 -9.62
C LYS A 190 -10.05 -22.51 -9.57
N ALA A 191 -10.85 -21.95 -8.67
CA ALA A 191 -12.24 -22.38 -8.48
C ALA A 191 -13.22 -21.73 -9.49
N ASN A 192 -13.02 -20.47 -9.85
CA ASN A 192 -14.02 -19.67 -10.56
C ASN A 192 -13.45 -18.96 -11.80
N GLY A 193 -12.12 -18.96 -12.00
CA GLY A 193 -11.47 -18.17 -13.03
C GLY A 193 -11.17 -16.73 -12.58
N VAL A 194 -10.33 -16.02 -13.35
CA VAL A 194 -9.80 -14.72 -12.97
C VAL A 194 -10.84 -13.60 -12.95
N GLY A 195 -11.81 -13.61 -13.88
CA GLY A 195 -12.87 -12.61 -13.96
C GLY A 195 -13.78 -12.60 -12.73
N GLU A 196 -14.31 -13.79 -12.38
CA GLU A 196 -15.16 -13.93 -11.19
C GLU A 196 -14.40 -13.70 -9.89
N THR A 197 -13.09 -14.01 -9.86
CA THR A 197 -12.23 -13.71 -8.71
C THR A 197 -12.18 -12.23 -8.41
N PHE A 198 -12.04 -11.36 -9.42
CA PHE A 198 -12.09 -9.90 -9.21
C PHE A 198 -13.43 -9.44 -8.64
N PHE A 199 -14.54 -10.03 -9.10
CA PHE A 199 -15.87 -9.69 -8.56
C PHE A 199 -16.02 -10.12 -7.10
N ILE A 200 -15.66 -11.37 -6.78
CA ILE A 200 -15.78 -11.93 -5.42
C ILE A 200 -14.88 -11.16 -4.45
N MET A 201 -13.62 -10.92 -4.80
CA MET A 201 -12.69 -10.13 -3.98
C MET A 201 -13.18 -8.69 -3.82
N GLY A 202 -13.73 -8.08 -4.88
CA GLY A 202 -14.34 -6.76 -4.83
C GLY A 202 -15.45 -6.69 -3.80
N LEU A 203 -16.33 -7.68 -3.76
CA LEU A 203 -17.41 -7.76 -2.78
C LEU A 203 -16.90 -7.98 -1.35
N ILE A 204 -15.95 -8.90 -1.16
CA ILE A 204 -15.32 -9.15 0.15
C ILE A 204 -14.70 -7.86 0.70
N TYR A 205 -13.93 -7.14 -0.12
CA TYR A 205 -13.26 -5.91 0.33
C TYR A 205 -14.25 -4.76 0.54
N LEU A 206 -15.29 -4.63 -0.28
CA LEU A 206 -16.36 -3.67 -0.05
C LEU A 206 -17.01 -3.86 1.33
N ILE A 207 -17.34 -5.10 1.68
CA ILE A 207 -17.95 -5.45 2.96
C ILE A 207 -16.96 -5.22 4.11
N ALA A 208 -15.75 -5.81 4.03
CA ALA A 208 -14.75 -5.72 5.08
C ALA A 208 -14.35 -4.26 5.40
N MET A 209 -14.09 -3.46 4.34
CA MET A 209 -13.73 -2.05 4.50
C MET A 209 -14.89 -1.21 5.06
N THR A 210 -16.12 -1.52 4.66
CA THR A 210 -17.31 -0.85 5.21
C THR A 210 -17.45 -1.15 6.70
N ILE A 211 -17.32 -2.40 7.14
CA ILE A 211 -17.34 -2.78 8.56
C ILE A 211 -16.22 -2.04 9.30
N GLY A 212 -14.98 -2.03 8.76
CA GLY A 212 -13.86 -1.29 9.33
C GLY A 212 -14.15 0.21 9.44
N ALA A 213 -14.73 0.83 8.41
CA ALA A 213 -15.08 2.24 8.43
C ALA A 213 -16.11 2.59 9.52
N PHE A 214 -17.10 1.73 9.75
CA PHE A 214 -18.07 1.93 10.83
C PHE A 214 -17.48 1.73 12.23
N GLY A 215 -16.37 0.98 12.36
CA GLY A 215 -15.59 0.87 13.59
C GLY A 215 -14.83 2.14 13.97
N TYR A 216 -14.64 3.09 13.06
CA TYR A 216 -13.92 4.32 13.36
C TYR A 216 -14.65 5.22 14.36
N ARG A 217 -13.86 5.76 15.31
CA ARG A 217 -14.20 6.86 16.20
C ARG A 217 -13.08 7.90 16.15
N VAL A 218 -13.42 9.16 16.42
CA VAL A 218 -12.44 10.24 16.58
C VAL A 218 -12.40 10.68 18.03
N PRO A 219 -11.24 11.05 18.57
CA PRO A 219 -11.16 11.59 19.91
C PRO A 219 -11.90 12.93 20.01
N ALA A 220 -12.49 13.21 21.17
CA ALA A 220 -13.08 14.51 21.46
C ALA A 220 -12.00 15.61 21.41
N GLU A 221 -12.43 16.86 21.19
CA GLU A 221 -11.52 18.00 21.20
C GLU A 221 -10.84 18.13 22.58
N GLY A 222 -9.52 18.32 22.57
CA GLY A 222 -8.73 18.38 23.81
C GLY A 222 -8.49 17.04 24.51
N TRP A 223 -8.97 15.93 23.96
CA TRP A 223 -8.72 14.60 24.55
C TRP A 223 -7.23 14.27 24.59
N LYS A 224 -6.79 13.68 25.69
CA LYS A 224 -5.42 13.21 25.91
C LYS A 224 -5.45 11.84 26.59
N PRO A 225 -4.47 10.96 26.29
CA PRO A 225 -4.30 9.71 27.01
C PRO A 225 -4.05 9.98 28.50
N GLU A 226 -4.59 9.13 29.37
CA GLU A 226 -4.38 9.19 30.80
C GLU A 226 -2.89 9.11 31.15
N GLY A 227 -2.43 9.95 32.07
CA GLY A 227 -1.03 10.02 32.49
C GLY A 227 -0.04 10.63 31.46
N TRP A 228 -0.52 11.07 30.30
CA TRP A 228 0.35 11.68 29.28
C TRP A 228 0.43 13.20 29.41
N ASN A 229 1.66 13.69 29.65
CA ASN A 229 1.94 15.13 29.67
C ASN A 229 2.95 15.47 28.55
N PRO A 230 2.56 16.24 27.52
CA PRO A 230 3.45 16.59 26.41
C PRO A 230 4.64 17.45 26.83
N VAL A 231 4.51 18.21 27.91
CA VAL A 231 5.56 19.14 28.38
C VAL A 231 6.72 18.42 29.11
N ALA A 232 6.47 17.21 29.64
CA ALA A 232 7.47 16.45 30.41
C ALA A 232 8.53 15.72 29.55
N LYS A 233 8.35 15.61 28.22
CA LYS A 233 9.33 14.98 27.33
C LYS A 233 10.41 15.99 26.97
N LYS A 234 11.67 15.76 27.45
CA LYS A 234 12.85 16.53 27.03
C LYS A 234 12.82 16.73 25.50
N THR A 235 12.79 17.98 25.07
CA THR A 235 12.86 18.37 23.67
C THR A 235 14.16 17.84 23.07
N ASN A 236 14.04 16.82 22.24
CA ASN A 236 15.14 16.45 21.36
C ASN A 236 15.28 17.60 20.34
N ASN A 237 16.47 18.20 20.20
CA ASN A 237 16.73 19.36 19.33
C ASN A 237 16.37 19.12 17.85
N MET A 238 15.98 17.91 17.46
CA MET A 238 15.53 17.54 16.13
C MET A 238 14.01 17.60 15.95
N ILE A 239 13.23 17.87 17.00
CA ILE A 239 11.77 17.93 16.94
C ILE A 239 11.34 19.40 16.89
N SER A 240 10.69 19.80 15.80
CA SER A 240 10.14 21.14 15.66
C SER A 240 9.06 21.40 16.72
N SER A 241 9.19 22.52 17.42
CA SER A 241 8.15 23.05 18.31
C SER A 241 7.05 23.79 17.56
N SER A 242 7.25 24.09 16.27
CA SER A 242 6.31 24.82 15.41
C SER A 242 5.50 23.86 14.53
N HIS A 243 4.28 24.29 14.19
CA HIS A 243 3.41 23.56 13.27
C HIS A 243 3.39 24.27 11.92
N VAL A 244 3.99 23.64 10.90
CA VAL A 244 3.99 24.18 9.53
C VAL A 244 2.67 23.85 8.86
N HIS A 245 2.01 24.87 8.30
CA HIS A 245 0.78 24.67 7.53
C HIS A 245 1.09 23.91 6.22
N VAL A 246 0.16 23.06 5.79
CA VAL A 246 0.32 22.22 4.60
C VAL A 246 0.66 22.98 3.32
N SER A 247 0.14 24.21 3.16
CA SER A 247 0.42 25.08 2.01
C SER A 247 1.86 25.61 1.97
N ASN A 248 2.59 25.54 3.08
CA ASN A 248 3.97 26.03 3.20
C ASN A 248 4.98 24.85 3.23
N ALA A 249 4.57 23.68 3.71
CA ALA A 249 5.47 22.53 3.80
C ALA A 249 6.13 22.18 2.46
N HIS A 250 5.36 22.12 1.37
CA HIS A 250 5.87 21.77 0.02
C HIS A 250 6.71 22.89 -0.62
N LYS A 251 6.79 24.09 -0.01
CA LYS A 251 7.68 25.16 -0.45
C LYS A 251 9.07 25.05 0.18
N THR A 252 9.28 24.11 1.08
CA THR A 252 10.54 23.92 1.79
C THR A 252 11.41 22.85 1.11
N PRO A 253 12.73 22.99 1.07
CA PRO A 253 13.63 21.97 0.54
C PRO A 253 13.54 20.66 1.31
N GLN A 254 13.23 20.70 2.61
CA GLN A 254 13.07 19.53 3.45
C GLN A 254 11.96 18.59 2.96
N PHE A 255 10.85 19.15 2.48
CA PHE A 255 9.75 18.37 1.90
C PHE A 255 10.23 17.60 0.66
N TRP A 256 10.91 18.26 -0.26
CA TRP A 256 11.37 17.65 -1.51
C TRP A 256 12.51 16.65 -1.30
N LEU A 257 13.37 16.88 -0.31
CA LEU A 257 14.38 15.90 0.10
C LEU A 257 13.72 14.62 0.65
N LEU A 258 12.72 14.75 1.53
CA LEU A 258 11.96 13.59 2.03
C LEU A 258 11.14 12.92 0.92
N TRP A 259 10.60 13.70 0.00
CA TRP A 259 9.93 13.18 -1.19
C TRP A 259 10.86 12.32 -2.03
N GLY A 260 12.07 12.81 -2.30
CA GLY A 260 13.11 12.07 -3.02
C GLY A 260 13.56 10.81 -2.27
N VAL A 261 13.77 10.91 -0.96
CA VAL A 261 14.12 9.76 -0.10
C VAL A 261 13.03 8.69 -0.17
N LEU A 262 11.76 9.06 -0.07
CA LEU A 262 10.66 8.11 -0.18
C LEU A 262 10.58 7.50 -1.59
N CYS A 263 10.66 8.33 -2.63
CA CYS A 263 10.60 7.87 -4.02
C CYS A 263 11.68 6.83 -4.30
N LEU A 264 12.93 7.11 -3.97
CA LEU A 264 14.05 6.21 -4.22
C LEU A 264 13.97 4.92 -3.38
N ASN A 265 13.57 5.03 -2.10
CA ASN A 265 13.41 3.86 -1.24
C ASN A 265 12.32 2.91 -1.76
N VAL A 266 11.28 3.47 -2.35
CA VAL A 266 10.09 2.71 -2.77
C VAL A 266 10.24 2.13 -4.17
N SER A 267 10.86 2.84 -5.11
CA SER A 267 10.91 2.44 -6.54
C SER A 267 11.37 1.01 -6.76
N ALA A 268 12.49 0.62 -6.18
CA ALA A 268 13.03 -0.71 -6.39
C ALA A 268 12.20 -1.82 -5.74
N GLY A 269 11.67 -1.58 -4.54
CA GLY A 269 10.85 -2.57 -3.84
C GLY A 269 9.46 -2.77 -4.47
N ILE A 270 8.89 -1.71 -5.05
CA ILE A 270 7.60 -1.80 -5.73
C ILE A 270 7.72 -2.57 -7.04
N GLY A 271 8.86 -2.45 -7.75
CA GLY A 271 9.16 -3.25 -8.92
C GLY A 271 9.17 -4.74 -8.61
N VAL A 272 9.82 -5.16 -7.52
CA VAL A 272 9.80 -6.56 -7.05
C VAL A 272 8.36 -7.03 -6.77
N LEU A 273 7.55 -6.23 -6.09
CA LEU A 273 6.17 -6.60 -5.75
C LEU A 273 5.26 -6.71 -6.99
N SER A 274 5.46 -5.84 -7.98
CA SER A 274 4.63 -5.78 -9.18
C SER A 274 4.68 -7.07 -10.00
N VAL A 275 5.79 -7.81 -9.93
CA VAL A 275 6.05 -9.04 -10.71
C VAL A 275 6.48 -10.23 -9.83
N ALA A 276 6.23 -10.20 -8.52
CA ALA A 276 6.76 -11.19 -7.57
C ALA A 276 6.48 -12.64 -7.98
N LYS A 277 5.22 -12.98 -8.33
CA LYS A 277 4.86 -14.35 -8.72
C LYS A 277 5.56 -14.80 -10.01
N PRO A 278 5.41 -14.12 -11.16
CA PRO A 278 6.08 -14.54 -12.40
C PRO A 278 7.60 -14.50 -12.28
N MET A 279 8.18 -13.52 -11.61
CA MET A 279 9.62 -13.45 -11.38
C MET A 279 10.14 -14.70 -10.66
N PHE A 280 9.48 -15.13 -9.59
CA PHE A 280 9.87 -16.33 -8.86
C PHE A 280 9.71 -17.59 -9.74
N GLN A 281 8.60 -17.68 -10.49
CA GLN A 281 8.39 -18.82 -11.41
C GLN A 281 9.50 -18.94 -12.46
N GLU A 282 9.94 -17.82 -13.04
CA GLU A 282 11.02 -17.82 -14.04
C GLU A 282 12.38 -18.19 -13.42
N ILE A 283 12.73 -17.62 -12.27
CA ILE A 283 13.99 -17.90 -11.58
C ILE A 283 14.06 -19.34 -11.08
N ALA A 284 12.96 -19.89 -10.56
CA ALA A 284 12.93 -21.20 -9.93
C ALA A 284 12.45 -22.33 -10.85
N ALA A 285 12.22 -22.04 -12.13
CA ALA A 285 11.66 -23.01 -13.10
C ALA A 285 12.42 -24.33 -13.20
N SER A 286 13.76 -24.29 -13.09
CA SER A 286 14.60 -25.49 -13.15
C SER A 286 14.69 -26.25 -11.83
N SER A 287 14.25 -25.64 -10.71
CA SER A 287 14.40 -26.16 -9.35
C SER A 287 13.14 -26.84 -8.80
N PHE A 288 11.97 -26.62 -9.43
CA PHE A 288 10.69 -27.12 -8.96
C PHE A 288 9.86 -27.73 -10.08
N ASP A 289 9.00 -28.69 -9.71
CA ASP A 289 8.03 -29.27 -10.62
C ASP A 289 7.06 -28.20 -11.16
N PRO A 290 6.80 -28.16 -12.49
CA PRO A 290 5.84 -27.24 -13.09
C PRO A 290 4.44 -27.29 -12.48
N LEU A 291 4.02 -28.40 -11.90
CA LEU A 291 2.70 -28.53 -11.25
C LEU A 291 2.59 -27.76 -9.92
N ILE A 292 3.70 -27.59 -9.20
CA ILE A 292 3.69 -26.97 -7.87
C ILE A 292 4.32 -25.57 -7.81
N ILE A 293 5.12 -25.20 -8.83
CA ILE A 293 5.86 -23.92 -8.83
C ILE A 293 4.93 -22.71 -8.70
N GLY A 294 3.72 -22.78 -9.25
CA GLY A 294 2.72 -21.72 -9.13
C GLY A 294 2.28 -21.46 -7.68
N ALA A 295 2.06 -22.53 -6.92
CA ALA A 295 1.72 -22.46 -5.50
C ALA A 295 2.90 -21.93 -4.67
N ILE A 296 4.11 -22.40 -4.94
CA ILE A 296 5.34 -21.93 -4.27
C ILE A 296 5.56 -20.44 -4.54
N ALA A 297 5.36 -19.98 -5.77
CA ALA A 297 5.49 -18.57 -6.14
C ALA A 297 4.43 -17.68 -5.46
N THR A 298 3.21 -18.20 -5.28
CA THR A 298 2.18 -17.53 -4.47
C THR A 298 2.62 -17.42 -3.01
N GLY A 299 3.17 -18.50 -2.44
CA GLY A 299 3.77 -18.52 -1.11
C GLY A 299 4.92 -17.53 -0.94
N PHE A 300 5.80 -17.42 -1.95
CA PHE A 300 6.87 -16.42 -1.97
C PHE A 300 6.32 -14.99 -1.88
N GLY A 301 5.30 -14.63 -2.67
CA GLY A 301 4.66 -13.32 -2.57
C GLY A 301 4.02 -13.05 -1.19
N ALA A 302 3.42 -14.07 -0.58
CA ALA A 302 2.90 -13.98 0.78
C ALA A 302 4.02 -13.75 1.82
N LEU A 303 5.18 -14.41 1.66
CA LEU A 303 6.37 -14.19 2.50
C LEU A 303 6.95 -12.78 2.33
N LEU A 304 6.99 -12.23 1.13
CA LEU A 304 7.38 -10.84 0.88
C LEU A 304 6.45 -9.87 1.64
N SER A 305 5.15 -10.14 1.63
CA SER A 305 4.17 -9.37 2.39
C SER A 305 4.40 -9.45 3.90
N LEU A 306 4.70 -10.64 4.43
CA LEU A 306 5.05 -10.82 5.84
C LEU A 306 6.32 -10.06 6.22
N ALA A 307 7.37 -10.13 5.39
CA ALA A 307 8.59 -9.36 5.58
C ALA A 307 8.32 -7.84 5.61
N ASN A 308 7.42 -7.37 4.74
CA ASN A 308 6.97 -5.98 4.71
C ASN A 308 6.31 -5.57 6.04
N ILE A 309 5.41 -6.41 6.61
CA ILE A 309 4.79 -6.17 7.93
C ILE A 309 5.86 -6.05 9.02
N ILE A 310 6.75 -7.05 9.10
CA ILE A 310 7.82 -7.11 10.10
C ILE A 310 8.69 -5.86 9.99
N GLY A 311 9.06 -5.49 8.77
CA GLY A 311 9.87 -4.31 8.49
C GLY A 311 9.21 -3.01 8.97
N ARG A 312 7.89 -2.86 8.82
CA ARG A 312 7.16 -1.67 9.29
C ARG A 312 7.25 -1.50 10.80
N ILE A 313 7.12 -2.59 11.55
CA ILE A 313 7.20 -2.55 13.01
C ILE A 313 8.66 -2.39 13.46
N PHE A 314 9.56 -3.23 12.95
CA PHE A 314 10.96 -3.28 13.34
C PHE A 314 11.68 -1.95 13.06
N TRP A 315 11.66 -1.48 11.81
CA TRP A 315 12.41 -0.30 11.42
C TRP A 315 11.81 1.01 11.95
N ALA A 316 10.48 1.12 12.03
CA ALA A 316 9.86 2.30 12.62
C ALA A 316 10.21 2.43 14.11
N SER A 317 10.18 1.32 14.85
CA SER A 317 10.58 1.30 16.26
C SER A 317 12.08 1.57 16.41
N SER A 318 12.92 0.91 15.62
CA SER A 318 14.38 1.10 15.65
C SER A 318 14.78 2.54 15.30
N SER A 319 14.04 3.19 14.39
CA SER A 319 14.31 4.58 14.00
C SER A 319 14.07 5.60 15.11
N ASP A 320 13.31 5.25 16.17
CA ASP A 320 13.13 6.09 17.35
C ASP A 320 14.43 6.15 18.21
N PHE A 321 15.28 5.12 18.10
CA PHE A 321 16.56 5.00 18.82
C PHE A 321 17.76 5.38 17.94
N LEU A 322 17.80 4.86 16.71
CA LEU A 322 18.90 5.11 15.76
C LEU A 322 18.87 6.54 15.18
N GLY A 323 17.66 7.14 15.14
CA GLY A 323 17.39 8.38 14.43
C GLY A 323 17.03 8.13 12.94
N ARG A 324 16.17 9.00 12.42
CA ARG A 324 15.58 8.86 11.06
C ARG A 324 16.63 8.85 9.95
N LYS A 325 17.64 9.74 10.04
CA LYS A 325 18.70 9.86 9.03
C LYS A 325 19.53 8.60 8.90
N LEU A 326 19.97 8.02 10.03
CA LEU A 326 20.78 6.80 10.02
C LEU A 326 19.97 5.62 9.51
N THR A 327 18.69 5.51 9.87
CA THR A 327 17.80 4.45 9.38
C THR A 327 17.72 4.47 7.85
N TYR A 328 17.50 5.63 7.23
CA TYR A 328 17.49 5.74 5.76
C TYR A 328 18.87 5.53 5.13
N ALA A 329 19.96 5.95 5.80
CA ALA A 329 21.31 5.65 5.33
C ALA A 329 21.56 4.13 5.26
N ILE A 330 21.08 3.38 6.26
CA ILE A 330 21.12 1.90 6.25
C ILE A 330 20.29 1.37 5.07
N PHE A 331 19.08 1.87 4.85
CA PHE A 331 18.23 1.41 3.74
C PHE A 331 18.93 1.58 2.38
N PHE A 332 19.54 2.71 2.13
CA PHE A 332 20.22 2.96 0.86
C PHE A 332 21.51 2.17 0.74
N SER A 333 22.36 2.10 1.79
CA SER A 333 23.65 1.39 1.72
C SER A 333 23.44 -0.12 1.61
N LEU A 334 22.68 -0.73 2.53
CA LEU A 334 22.40 -2.15 2.52
C LEU A 334 21.52 -2.53 1.33
N GLY A 335 20.52 -1.70 1.02
CA GLY A 335 19.64 -1.92 -0.13
C GLY A 335 20.42 -2.01 -1.44
N THR A 336 21.34 -1.07 -1.70
CA THR A 336 22.17 -1.10 -2.91
C THR A 336 22.93 -2.44 -3.03
N ALA A 337 23.57 -2.90 -1.93
CA ALA A 337 24.28 -4.17 -1.94
C ALA A 337 23.33 -5.36 -2.24
N LEU A 338 22.15 -5.38 -1.63
CA LEU A 338 21.19 -6.46 -1.79
C LEU A 338 20.56 -6.47 -3.19
N TYR A 339 20.24 -5.30 -3.77
CA TYR A 339 19.70 -5.20 -5.12
C TYR A 339 20.72 -5.61 -6.19
N LEU A 340 22.02 -5.41 -5.95
CA LEU A 340 23.10 -5.93 -6.80
C LEU A 340 23.27 -7.45 -6.64
N ALA A 341 23.07 -7.98 -5.43
CA ALA A 341 23.23 -9.40 -5.15
C ALA A 341 22.03 -10.26 -5.61
N ALA A 342 20.80 -9.70 -5.62
CA ALA A 342 19.60 -10.46 -5.95
C ALA A 342 19.62 -11.08 -7.36
N PRO A 343 19.94 -10.34 -8.44
CA PRO A 343 20.05 -10.92 -9.79
C PRO A 343 21.14 -11.99 -9.88
N TRP A 344 22.29 -11.76 -9.22
CA TRP A 344 23.37 -12.76 -9.17
C TRP A 344 22.89 -14.08 -8.54
N ALA A 345 22.17 -14.01 -7.42
CA ALA A 345 21.62 -15.20 -6.77
C ALA A 345 20.58 -15.91 -7.66
N GLY A 346 19.72 -15.15 -8.35
CA GLY A 346 18.72 -15.69 -9.28
C GLY A 346 19.35 -16.40 -10.49
N ILE A 347 20.31 -15.76 -11.15
CA ILE A 347 21.02 -16.32 -12.32
C ILE A 347 21.76 -17.61 -11.97
N ASN A 348 22.38 -17.67 -10.78
CA ASN A 348 23.12 -18.85 -10.34
C ASN A 348 22.24 -19.89 -9.64
N GLN A 349 20.92 -19.76 -9.67
CA GLN A 349 19.96 -20.69 -9.09
C GLN A 349 20.11 -20.89 -7.56
N TYR A 350 20.65 -19.90 -6.86
CA TYR A 350 20.71 -19.90 -5.39
C TYR A 350 19.39 -19.42 -4.79
N ILE A 351 18.34 -20.24 -4.98
CA ILE A 351 16.93 -19.86 -4.67
C ILE A 351 16.77 -19.40 -3.21
N ALA A 352 17.34 -20.13 -2.25
CA ALA A 352 17.23 -19.75 -0.83
C ALA A 352 17.89 -18.38 -0.56
N THR A 353 19.06 -18.12 -1.16
CA THR A 353 19.75 -16.82 -1.04
C THR A 353 18.93 -15.70 -1.71
N PHE A 354 18.38 -15.94 -2.89
CA PHE A 354 17.50 -14.99 -3.58
C PHE A 354 16.28 -14.63 -2.72
N VAL A 355 15.60 -15.64 -2.15
CA VAL A 355 14.45 -15.43 -1.25
C VAL A 355 14.87 -14.61 -0.03
N LEU A 356 15.98 -14.98 0.65
CA LEU A 356 16.44 -14.25 1.83
C LEU A 356 16.75 -12.78 1.51
N ILE A 357 17.47 -12.52 0.42
CA ILE A 357 17.79 -11.16 -0.03
C ILE A 357 16.51 -10.35 -0.26
N THR A 358 15.56 -10.89 -1.00
CA THR A 358 14.31 -10.19 -1.31
C THR A 358 13.45 -9.96 -0.06
N LEU A 359 13.43 -10.89 0.90
CA LEU A 359 12.77 -10.69 2.18
C LEU A 359 13.38 -9.52 2.96
N VAL A 360 14.72 -9.42 3.04
CA VAL A 360 15.39 -8.29 3.71
C VAL A 360 15.06 -6.97 3.00
N ILE A 361 15.11 -6.94 1.67
CA ILE A 361 14.72 -5.77 0.87
C ILE A 361 13.30 -5.32 1.24
N LEU A 362 12.34 -6.25 1.33
CA LEU A 362 10.95 -5.93 1.65
C LEU A 362 10.76 -5.45 3.10
N THR A 363 11.62 -5.88 4.04
CA THR A 363 11.60 -5.27 5.38
C THR A 363 11.96 -3.78 5.32
N MET A 364 12.98 -3.41 4.54
CA MET A 364 13.41 -2.01 4.39
C MET A 364 12.40 -1.18 3.59
N TYR A 365 11.78 -1.76 2.57
CA TYR A 365 10.66 -1.14 1.84
C TYR A 365 9.52 -0.78 2.80
N GLY A 366 9.06 -1.74 3.61
CA GLY A 366 8.04 -1.51 4.63
C GLY A 366 8.46 -0.49 5.68
N GLY A 367 9.71 -0.59 6.14
CA GLY A 367 10.31 0.32 7.11
C GLY A 367 10.34 1.76 6.64
N GLY A 368 10.66 2.00 5.36
CA GLY A 368 10.65 3.32 4.75
C GLY A 368 9.28 4.01 4.85
N PHE A 369 8.22 3.28 4.51
CA PHE A 369 6.85 3.80 4.65
C PHE A 369 6.47 4.09 6.10
N ALA A 370 6.86 3.24 7.05
CA ALA A 370 6.47 3.39 8.44
C ALA A 370 7.27 4.48 9.16
N THR A 371 8.49 4.77 8.71
CA THR A 371 9.37 5.79 9.29
C THR A 371 9.02 7.20 8.80
N ILE A 372 8.54 7.36 7.56
CA ILE A 372 8.36 8.67 6.93
C ILE A 372 7.34 9.57 7.63
N PRO A 373 6.15 9.10 8.10
CA PRO A 373 5.19 9.98 8.79
C PRO A 373 5.75 10.53 10.10
N ALA A 374 6.53 9.71 10.83
CA ALA A 374 7.20 10.15 12.04
C ALA A 374 8.29 11.19 11.72
N TYR A 375 9.05 11.00 10.64
CA TYR A 375 10.05 11.96 10.19
C TYR A 375 9.43 13.30 9.77
N LEU A 376 8.29 13.27 9.05
CA LEU A 376 7.52 14.48 8.74
C LEU A 376 7.03 15.19 9.99
N ALA A 377 6.55 14.43 10.98
CA ALA A 377 6.11 14.98 12.26
C ALA A 377 7.25 15.64 13.04
N ASP A 378 8.45 15.08 12.97
CA ASP A 378 9.65 15.62 13.60
C ASP A 378 10.06 16.96 12.95
N ILE A 379 9.91 17.12 11.63
CA ILE A 379 10.33 18.35 10.90
C ILE A 379 9.23 19.41 10.86
N PHE A 380 7.99 19.02 10.55
CA PHE A 380 6.88 19.95 10.28
C PHE A 380 5.87 20.09 11.43
N GLY A 381 6.07 19.35 12.51
CA GLY A 381 5.09 19.26 13.60
C GLY A 381 3.91 18.36 13.26
N THR A 382 3.04 18.13 14.25
CA THR A 382 2.01 17.07 14.18
C THR A 382 0.65 17.55 13.71
N GLN A 383 0.39 18.86 13.73
CA GLN A 383 -0.95 19.41 13.48
C GLN A 383 -1.46 19.11 12.07
N HIS A 384 -0.60 19.26 11.04
CA HIS A 384 -0.95 19.07 9.64
C HIS A 384 -0.25 17.87 8.99
N VAL A 385 0.37 17.01 9.80
CA VAL A 385 1.23 15.91 9.29
C VAL A 385 0.47 14.96 8.36
N GLY A 386 -0.80 14.68 8.61
CA GLY A 386 -1.61 13.82 7.74
C GLY A 386 -1.79 14.39 6.33
N ALA A 387 -2.07 15.69 6.22
CA ALA A 387 -2.21 16.37 4.93
C ALA A 387 -0.86 16.53 4.20
N ILE A 388 0.24 16.79 4.95
CA ILE A 388 1.61 16.88 4.41
C ILE A 388 2.03 15.49 3.90
N HIS A 389 1.77 14.43 4.68
CA HIS A 389 2.04 13.05 4.28
C HIS A 389 1.26 12.65 3.03
N GLY A 390 -0.04 13.00 2.95
CA GLY A 390 -0.83 12.76 1.75
C GLY A 390 -0.20 13.36 0.50
N ARG A 391 0.31 14.60 0.56
CA ARG A 391 1.06 15.21 -0.55
C ARG A 391 2.39 14.51 -0.84
N LEU A 392 3.09 14.06 0.18
CA LEU A 392 4.35 13.32 0.02
C LEU A 392 4.14 11.99 -0.71
N LEU A 393 2.98 11.36 -0.59
CA LEU A 393 2.65 10.09 -1.27
C LEU A 393 2.63 10.19 -2.80
N THR A 394 2.68 11.39 -3.39
CA THR A 394 2.97 11.55 -4.83
C THR A 394 4.36 11.01 -5.21
N ALA A 395 5.29 10.90 -4.25
CA ALA A 395 6.55 10.17 -4.44
C ALA A 395 6.32 8.69 -4.73
N TRP A 396 5.31 8.10 -4.09
CA TRP A 396 4.91 6.72 -4.37
C TRP A 396 4.26 6.59 -5.76
N SER A 397 3.48 7.58 -6.19
CA SER A 397 2.95 7.62 -7.56
C SER A 397 4.07 7.55 -8.61
N LEU A 398 5.12 8.37 -8.46
CA LEU A 398 6.27 8.32 -9.36
C LEU A 398 7.02 6.98 -9.25
N ALA A 399 7.22 6.49 -8.02
CA ALA A 399 7.87 5.21 -7.79
C ALA A 399 7.15 4.03 -8.47
N GLY A 400 5.83 4.07 -8.56
CA GLY A 400 5.03 3.06 -9.26
C GLY A 400 5.16 3.06 -10.78
N ILE A 401 5.70 4.15 -11.35
CA ILE A 401 6.00 4.24 -12.79
C ILE A 401 7.45 3.82 -13.05
N VAL A 402 8.37 4.23 -12.19
CA VAL A 402 9.82 4.04 -12.37
C VAL A 402 10.27 2.64 -11.93
N GLY A 403 9.64 2.07 -10.92
CA GLY A 403 9.91 0.72 -10.40
C GLY A 403 9.02 -0.31 -11.04
#